data_d919f7e9207b7d0f728a9967ad7ab98b
#
_entry.id   d919f7e9207b7d0f728a9967ad7ab98b
#
_cell.length_a   1.000
_cell.length_b   1.000
_cell.length_c   1.000
_cell.angle_alpha   90.00
_cell.angle_beta   90.00
_cell.angle_gamma   90.00
#
_symmetry.space_group_name_H-M   'P 1'
#
loop_
_entity.id
_entity.type
_entity.pdbx_description
1 polymer ?
#
loop_
_entity_poly.entity_id
_entity_poly.type
_entity_poly.pdbx_seq_one_letter_code
_entity_poly.pdbx_strand_id
1 'polypeptide(L)'
;TRGVYFFDEFDAIGSQRGLSNDVGEVRRILNSFLQMIEQDDSHSLIIGATNHPEILDNALFRRFDDLLHYELPDEEHIASALKGRLLHMAVKNTSWKRLAKKALGLSYAELTRAADEVLKTALIERRNTVTEKDIGVALEERRRLSARLNYKDI
;
A
#
# COMPACT_ATOMS: atom_id res chain seq x y z
N THR A 1 9.49 -23.05 -17.11
CA THR A 1 8.83 -23.58 -15.90
C THR A 1 7.69 -22.63 -15.55
N ARG A 2 6.47 -23.16 -15.38
CA ARG A 2 5.32 -22.35 -14.96
C ARG A 2 5.54 -21.83 -13.54
N GLY A 3 5.30 -20.53 -13.32
CA GLY A 3 5.48 -19.88 -12.02
C GLY A 3 4.69 -18.58 -11.88
N VAL A 4 4.79 -17.97 -10.70
CA VAL A 4 4.33 -16.61 -10.44
C VAL A 4 5.59 -15.78 -10.14
N TYR A 5 5.80 -14.73 -10.91
CA TYR A 5 6.94 -13.83 -10.77
C TYR A 5 6.41 -12.47 -10.34
N PHE A 6 6.91 -11.98 -9.20
CA PHE A 6 6.52 -10.68 -8.65
C PHE A 6 7.73 -9.74 -8.67
N PHE A 7 7.56 -8.61 -9.31
CA PHE A 7 8.53 -7.52 -9.41
C PHE A 7 8.01 -6.34 -8.61
N ASP A 8 8.54 -6.15 -7.41
CA ASP A 8 8.23 -4.99 -6.57
C ASP A 8 9.11 -3.79 -6.95
N GLU A 9 8.62 -2.58 -6.66
CA GLU A 9 9.32 -1.33 -7.00
C GLU A 9 9.74 -1.28 -8.47
N PHE A 10 8.80 -1.60 -9.36
CA PHE A 10 9.06 -1.70 -10.79
C PHE A 10 9.60 -0.39 -11.40
N ASP A 11 9.30 0.74 -10.79
CA ASP A 11 9.85 2.05 -11.08
C ASP A 11 11.36 2.15 -10.80
N ALA A 12 11.91 1.33 -9.89
CA ALA A 12 13.35 1.30 -9.62
C ALA A 12 14.15 0.86 -10.84
N ILE A 13 13.58 0.05 -11.72
CA ILE A 13 14.18 -0.31 -13.02
C ILE A 13 14.28 0.93 -13.91
N GLY A 14 13.40 1.92 -13.72
CA GLY A 14 13.34 3.18 -14.45
C GLY A 14 14.04 4.37 -13.79
N SER A 15 14.42 4.29 -12.51
CA SER A 15 14.78 5.45 -11.69
C SER A 15 16.19 5.44 -11.10
N GLN A 16 17.23 4.98 -11.80
CA GLN A 16 18.58 5.25 -11.29
C GLN A 16 18.82 6.78 -11.26
N ARG A 17 18.54 7.34 -10.07
CA ARG A 17 18.83 8.74 -9.76
C ARG A 17 20.34 8.91 -9.64
N GLY A 18 20.94 9.52 -10.62
CA GLY A 18 22.24 10.10 -10.43
C GLY A 18 23.26 9.82 -11.51
N LEU A 19 23.05 10.41 -12.66
CA LEU A 19 24.11 10.97 -13.54
C LEU A 19 23.40 11.35 -14.86
N SER A 20 23.61 12.54 -15.33
CA SER A 20 22.91 13.21 -16.44
C SER A 20 23.07 12.60 -17.85
N ASN A 21 23.58 11.38 -17.96
CA ASN A 21 23.77 10.65 -19.22
C ASN A 21 23.01 9.33 -19.36
N ASP A 22 22.26 8.88 -18.33
CA ASP A 22 21.76 7.49 -18.26
C ASP A 22 20.27 7.28 -18.58
N VAL A 23 19.52 8.29 -18.97
CA VAL A 23 18.09 8.13 -19.35
C VAL A 23 17.94 7.14 -20.52
N GLY A 24 18.94 7.06 -21.39
CA GLY A 24 18.97 6.12 -22.50
C GLY A 24 19.19 4.66 -22.08
N GLU A 25 20.01 4.44 -21.05
CA GLU A 25 20.36 3.10 -20.59
C GLU A 25 19.22 2.45 -19.80
N VAL A 26 18.60 3.23 -18.94
CA VAL A 26 17.39 2.83 -18.21
C VAL A 26 16.25 2.44 -19.15
N ARG A 27 15.99 3.25 -20.18
CA ARG A 27 15.01 2.91 -21.21
C ARG A 27 15.37 1.62 -21.98
N ARG A 28 16.65 1.37 -22.21
CA ARG A 28 17.08 0.12 -22.86
C ARG A 28 16.83 -1.09 -21.98
N ILE A 29 17.15 -1.02 -20.69
CA ILE A 29 16.90 -2.10 -19.72
C ILE A 29 15.40 -2.39 -19.64
N LEU A 30 14.59 -1.34 -19.48
CA LEU A 30 13.15 -1.46 -19.44
C LEU A 30 12.58 -2.08 -20.73
N ASN A 31 13.01 -1.59 -21.89
CA ASN A 31 12.58 -2.13 -23.18
C ASN A 31 13.02 -3.59 -23.37
N SER A 32 14.23 -3.96 -22.94
CA SER A 32 14.70 -5.35 -23.00
C SER A 32 13.87 -6.25 -22.09
N PHE A 33 13.55 -5.78 -20.89
CA PHE A 33 12.67 -6.50 -19.95
C PHE A 33 11.27 -6.70 -20.54
N LEU A 34 10.69 -5.65 -21.12
CA LEU A 34 9.39 -5.71 -21.77
C LEU A 34 9.38 -6.68 -22.97
N GLN A 35 10.45 -6.66 -23.76
CA GLN A 35 10.60 -7.60 -24.87
C GLN A 35 10.68 -9.05 -24.38
N MET A 36 11.33 -9.29 -23.24
CA MET A 36 11.36 -10.62 -22.62
C MET A 36 9.97 -11.07 -22.16
N ILE A 37 9.17 -10.16 -21.56
CA ILE A 37 7.78 -10.46 -21.18
C ILE A 37 6.94 -10.78 -22.43
N GLU A 38 7.05 -10.00 -23.51
CA GLU A 38 6.30 -10.21 -24.74
C GLU A 38 6.68 -11.52 -25.46
N GLN A 39 7.90 -12.00 -25.30
CA GLN A 39 8.40 -13.24 -25.89
C GLN A 39 8.20 -14.45 -24.99
N ASP A 40 7.72 -14.25 -23.77
CA ASP A 40 7.46 -15.35 -22.85
C ASP A 40 6.15 -16.06 -23.24
N ASP A 41 6.29 -17.24 -23.82
CA ASP A 41 5.19 -18.16 -24.14
C ASP A 41 4.93 -19.18 -23.03
N SER A 42 5.59 -19.04 -21.88
CA SER A 42 5.28 -19.83 -20.70
C SER A 42 3.90 -19.44 -20.15
N HIS A 43 3.20 -20.38 -19.53
CA HIS A 43 1.94 -20.08 -18.83
C HIS A 43 2.19 -19.54 -17.41
N SER A 44 3.16 -18.63 -17.27
CA SER A 44 3.52 -17.98 -16.01
C SER A 44 2.72 -16.69 -15.81
N LEU A 45 2.49 -16.34 -14.56
CA LEU A 45 1.91 -15.05 -14.20
C LEU A 45 3.04 -14.09 -13.83
N ILE A 46 3.07 -12.93 -14.46
CA ILE A 46 4.03 -11.85 -14.19
C ILE A 46 3.28 -10.69 -13.56
N ILE A 47 3.69 -10.26 -12.39
CA ILE A 47 3.08 -9.18 -11.63
C ILE A 47 4.15 -8.11 -11.39
N GLY A 48 3.90 -6.88 -11.84
CA GLY A 48 4.70 -5.70 -11.51
C GLY A 48 3.95 -4.81 -10.51
N ALA A 49 4.63 -4.29 -9.50
CA ALA A 49 4.07 -3.31 -8.57
C ALA A 49 4.93 -2.04 -8.56
N THR A 50 4.28 -0.88 -8.52
CA THR A 50 4.95 0.42 -8.43
C THR A 50 4.16 1.41 -7.59
N ASN A 51 4.88 2.28 -6.88
CA ASN A 51 4.32 3.43 -6.18
C ASN A 51 4.40 4.71 -7.04
N HIS A 52 5.10 4.66 -8.18
CA HIS A 52 5.38 5.79 -9.05
C HIS A 52 4.96 5.51 -10.51
N PRO A 53 3.66 5.29 -10.78
CA PRO A 53 3.18 5.02 -12.13
C PRO A 53 3.48 6.16 -13.11
N GLU A 54 3.58 7.40 -12.61
CA GLU A 54 3.87 8.60 -13.41
C GLU A 54 5.28 8.62 -14.02
N ILE A 55 6.21 7.83 -13.46
CA ILE A 55 7.59 7.70 -13.99
C ILE A 55 7.64 6.69 -15.14
N LEU A 56 6.68 5.79 -15.19
CA LEU A 56 6.64 4.72 -16.18
C LEU A 56 6.00 5.21 -17.49
N ASP A 57 6.57 4.79 -18.62
CA ASP A 57 6.02 5.12 -19.93
C ASP A 57 4.66 4.44 -20.16
N ASN A 58 3.72 5.15 -20.77
CA ASN A 58 2.42 4.62 -21.18
C ASN A 58 2.55 3.39 -22.10
N ALA A 59 3.63 3.29 -22.87
CA ALA A 59 3.92 2.14 -23.69
C ALA A 59 4.14 0.86 -22.88
N LEU A 60 4.62 0.99 -21.64
CA LEU A 60 4.80 -0.11 -20.71
C LEU A 60 3.45 -0.67 -20.26
N PHE A 61 2.51 0.19 -19.86
CA PHE A 61 1.19 -0.24 -19.41
C PHE A 61 0.39 -1.01 -20.47
N ARG A 62 0.61 -0.70 -21.75
CA ARG A 62 -0.06 -1.39 -22.86
C ARG A 62 0.40 -2.82 -23.06
N ARG A 63 1.45 -3.26 -22.39
CA ARG A 63 2.03 -4.60 -22.50
C ARG A 63 1.59 -5.55 -21.39
N PHE A 64 0.91 -4.99 -20.38
CA PHE A 64 0.25 -5.79 -19.35
C PHE A 64 -1.20 -6.05 -19.76
N ASP A 65 -1.66 -7.27 -19.51
CA ASP A 65 -3.03 -7.68 -19.82
C ASP A 65 -4.05 -6.97 -18.93
N ASP A 66 -3.65 -6.62 -17.70
CA ASP A 66 -4.50 -5.94 -16.73
C ASP A 66 -3.72 -4.96 -15.85
N LEU A 67 -4.39 -3.88 -15.44
CA LEU A 67 -3.85 -2.83 -14.59
C LEU A 67 -4.74 -2.66 -13.36
N LEU A 68 -4.18 -2.97 -12.19
CA LEU A 68 -4.87 -2.82 -10.92
C LEU A 68 -4.41 -1.52 -10.24
N HIS A 69 -5.35 -0.60 -10.05
CA HIS A 69 -5.11 0.63 -9.29
C HIS A 69 -5.66 0.50 -7.87
N TYR A 70 -4.79 0.67 -6.88
CA TYR A 70 -5.17 0.64 -5.47
C TYR A 70 -5.34 2.06 -4.94
N GLU A 71 -6.59 2.46 -4.77
CA GLU A 71 -6.93 3.75 -4.17
C GLU A 71 -6.94 3.69 -2.65
N LEU A 72 -6.91 4.89 -2.04
CA LEU A 72 -7.12 4.99 -0.59
C LEU A 72 -8.55 4.54 -0.25
N PRO A 73 -8.74 3.85 0.90
CA PRO A 73 -10.04 3.34 1.27
C PRO A 73 -11.03 4.46 1.62
N ASP A 74 -12.29 4.30 1.22
CA ASP A 74 -13.42 5.11 1.63
C ASP A 74 -13.91 4.77 3.06
N GLU A 75 -14.94 5.47 3.54
CA GLU A 75 -15.47 5.25 4.91
C GLU A 75 -15.94 3.81 5.15
N GLU A 76 -16.52 3.14 4.15
CA GLU A 76 -17.02 1.78 4.28
C GLU A 76 -15.89 0.78 4.36
N HIS A 77 -14.91 0.91 3.47
CA HIS A 77 -13.71 0.07 3.45
C HIS A 77 -12.85 0.25 4.71
N ILE A 78 -12.70 1.49 5.19
CA ILE A 78 -12.01 1.78 6.46
C ILE A 78 -12.70 1.07 7.63
N ALA A 79 -14.03 1.21 7.74
CA ALA A 79 -14.77 0.55 8.80
C ALA A 79 -14.64 -0.98 8.75
N SER A 80 -14.69 -1.55 7.54
CA SER A 80 -14.52 -2.99 7.29
C SER A 80 -13.13 -3.47 7.68
N ALA A 81 -12.08 -2.76 7.26
CA ALA A 81 -10.70 -3.09 7.58
C ALA A 81 -10.41 -3.08 9.09
N LEU A 82 -10.87 -2.03 9.79
CA LEU A 82 -10.72 -1.92 11.24
C LEU A 82 -11.47 -3.03 11.98
N LYS A 83 -12.73 -3.31 11.58
CA LYS A 83 -13.53 -4.41 12.16
C LYS A 83 -12.86 -5.76 11.95
N GLY A 84 -12.40 -6.03 10.73
CA GLY A 84 -11.71 -7.27 10.40
C GLY A 84 -10.46 -7.49 11.24
N ARG A 85 -9.64 -6.43 11.42
CA ARG A 85 -8.42 -6.53 12.21
C ARG A 85 -8.66 -6.69 13.70
N LEU A 86 -9.73 -6.10 14.23
CA LEU A 86 -10.11 -6.14 15.64
C LEU A 86 -11.08 -7.28 15.97
N LEU A 87 -11.34 -8.20 15.05
CA LEU A 87 -12.36 -9.25 15.17
C LEU A 87 -12.21 -10.12 16.43
N HIS A 88 -10.99 -10.33 16.91
CA HIS A 88 -10.70 -11.18 18.07
C HIS A 88 -10.81 -10.44 19.42
N MET A 89 -11.16 -9.16 19.41
CA MET A 89 -11.34 -8.34 20.61
C MET A 89 -12.79 -7.89 20.75
N ALA A 90 -13.25 -7.80 21.99
CA ALA A 90 -14.56 -7.21 22.26
C ALA A 90 -14.47 -5.67 22.11
N VAL A 91 -15.07 -5.13 21.07
CA VAL A 91 -15.11 -3.68 20.82
C VAL A 91 -16.42 -3.13 21.40
N LYS A 92 -16.33 -2.23 22.38
CA LYS A 92 -17.47 -1.65 23.09
C LYS A 92 -17.73 -0.19 22.69
N ASN A 93 -19.01 0.17 22.67
CA ASN A 93 -19.48 1.55 22.52
C ASN A 93 -18.80 2.31 21.36
N THR A 94 -18.77 1.70 20.17
CA THR A 94 -17.98 2.19 19.04
C THR A 94 -18.86 2.60 17.88
N SER A 95 -18.71 3.84 17.43
CA SER A 95 -19.26 4.33 16.17
C SER A 95 -18.23 4.15 15.04
N TRP A 96 -18.35 3.06 14.31
CA TRP A 96 -17.46 2.77 13.17
C TRP A 96 -17.48 3.88 12.11
N LYS A 97 -18.65 4.49 11.88
CA LYS A 97 -18.78 5.62 10.95
C LYS A 97 -17.95 6.83 11.40
N ARG A 98 -17.91 7.13 12.70
CA ARG A 98 -17.12 8.24 13.24
C ARG A 98 -15.63 7.96 13.15
N LEU A 99 -15.21 6.72 13.44
CA LEU A 99 -13.81 6.30 13.28
C LEU A 99 -13.37 6.33 11.82
N ALA A 100 -14.21 5.84 10.90
CA ALA A 100 -13.93 5.87 9.48
C ALA A 100 -13.70 7.30 8.96
N LYS A 101 -14.57 8.25 9.34
CA LYS A 101 -14.37 9.67 9.00
C LYS A 101 -13.06 10.25 9.53
N LYS A 102 -12.67 9.86 10.74
CA LYS A 102 -11.37 10.28 11.31
C LYS A 102 -10.17 9.69 10.57
N ALA A 103 -10.34 8.53 9.96
CA ALA A 103 -9.28 7.79 9.29
C ALA A 103 -9.20 8.06 7.77
N LEU A 104 -10.10 8.89 7.20
CA LEU A 104 -10.03 9.27 5.79
C LEU A 104 -8.64 9.81 5.43
N GLY A 105 -8.10 9.34 4.32
CA GLY A 105 -6.75 9.67 3.84
C GLY A 105 -5.63 8.79 4.38
N LEU A 106 -5.93 7.83 5.26
CA LEU A 106 -4.98 6.79 5.65
C LEU A 106 -5.04 5.59 4.69
N SER A 107 -3.90 5.01 4.39
CA SER A 107 -3.78 3.78 3.61
C SER A 107 -4.22 2.54 4.42
N TYR A 108 -4.51 1.44 3.72
CA TYR A 108 -4.79 0.15 4.39
C TYR A 108 -3.66 -0.30 5.33
N ALA A 109 -2.41 -0.04 4.97
CA ALA A 109 -1.26 -0.35 5.81
C ALA A 109 -1.27 0.46 7.11
N GLU A 110 -1.62 1.74 7.04
CA GLU A 110 -1.72 2.61 8.21
C GLU A 110 -2.89 2.23 9.11
N LEU A 111 -4.04 1.88 8.53
CA LEU A 111 -5.20 1.37 9.27
C LEU A 111 -4.86 0.08 10.03
N THR A 112 -4.18 -0.85 9.35
CA THR A 112 -3.72 -2.11 9.96
C THR A 112 -2.76 -1.85 11.11
N ARG A 113 -1.76 -0.98 10.90
CA ARG A 113 -0.81 -0.61 11.97
C ARG A 113 -1.50 0.06 13.15
N ALA A 114 -2.47 0.93 12.90
CA ALA A 114 -3.27 1.55 13.99
C ALA A 114 -4.01 0.48 14.80
N ALA A 115 -4.70 -0.45 14.12
CA ALA A 115 -5.41 -1.53 14.79
C ALA A 115 -4.47 -2.47 15.57
N ASP A 116 -3.30 -2.79 15.02
CA ASP A 116 -2.28 -3.60 15.69
C ASP A 116 -1.73 -2.93 16.95
N GLU A 117 -1.53 -1.61 16.93
CA GLU A 117 -1.09 -0.86 18.10
C GLU A 117 -2.15 -0.89 19.22
N VAL A 118 -3.43 -0.76 18.85
CA VAL A 118 -4.55 -0.90 19.80
C VAL A 118 -4.56 -2.29 20.42
N LEU A 119 -4.41 -3.35 19.61
CA LEU A 119 -4.36 -4.74 20.10
C LEU A 119 -3.18 -4.95 21.03
N LYS A 120 -1.99 -4.48 20.64
CA LYS A 120 -0.77 -4.57 21.42
C LYS A 120 -0.91 -3.87 22.78
N THR A 121 -1.45 -2.64 22.79
CA THR A 121 -1.69 -1.88 24.01
C THR A 121 -2.68 -2.61 24.93
N ALA A 122 -3.79 -3.11 24.39
CA ALA A 122 -4.77 -3.86 25.17
C ALA A 122 -4.16 -5.13 25.78
N LEU A 123 -3.31 -5.86 25.03
CA LEU A 123 -2.61 -7.05 25.54
C LEU A 123 -1.62 -6.71 26.65
N ILE A 124 -0.83 -5.66 26.51
CA ILE A 124 0.11 -5.19 27.54
C ILE A 124 -0.65 -4.82 28.82
N GLU A 125 -1.79 -4.15 28.69
CA GLU A 125 -2.65 -3.75 29.80
C GLU A 125 -3.55 -4.89 30.30
N ARG A 126 -3.42 -6.12 29.74
CA ARG A 126 -4.24 -7.29 30.07
C ARG A 126 -5.75 -7.05 29.95
N ARG A 127 -6.15 -6.21 28.99
CA ARG A 127 -7.55 -5.92 28.67
C ARG A 127 -8.04 -6.85 27.56
N ASN A 128 -9.25 -7.38 27.71
CA ASN A 128 -9.94 -8.15 26.68
C ASN A 128 -10.90 -7.28 25.86
N THR A 129 -10.88 -5.98 26.08
CA THR A 129 -11.81 -5.04 25.43
C THR A 129 -11.07 -3.81 24.91
N VAL A 130 -11.55 -3.31 23.77
CA VAL A 130 -11.08 -2.10 23.10
C VAL A 130 -12.25 -1.12 23.02
N THR A 131 -11.97 0.16 23.16
CA THR A 131 -12.95 1.24 23.06
C THR A 131 -12.75 2.08 21.83
N GLU A 132 -13.75 2.87 21.45
CA GLU A 132 -13.62 3.85 20.38
C GLU A 132 -12.48 4.85 20.64
N LYS A 133 -12.25 5.21 21.91
CA LYS A 133 -11.16 6.13 22.29
C LYS A 133 -9.80 5.53 21.97
N ASP A 134 -9.59 4.25 22.29
CA ASP A 134 -8.33 3.55 22.01
C ASP A 134 -8.02 3.58 20.50
N ILE A 135 -9.02 3.23 19.68
CA ILE A 135 -8.89 3.23 18.21
C ILE A 135 -8.65 4.66 17.68
N GLY A 136 -9.43 5.63 18.19
CA GLY A 136 -9.32 7.02 17.78
C GLY A 136 -7.94 7.64 18.04
N VAL A 137 -7.33 7.32 19.18
CA VAL A 137 -5.97 7.77 19.53
C VAL A 137 -4.94 7.18 18.56
N ALA A 138 -5.00 5.88 18.31
CA ALA A 138 -4.07 5.22 17.40
C ALA A 138 -4.18 5.75 15.95
N LEU A 139 -5.39 6.03 15.47
CA LEU A 139 -5.62 6.63 14.15
C LEU A 139 -5.04 8.06 14.07
N GLU A 140 -5.23 8.88 15.11
CA GLU A 140 -4.66 10.24 15.16
C GLU A 140 -3.13 10.22 15.17
N GLU A 141 -2.53 9.29 15.89
CA GLU A 141 -1.08 9.12 15.93
C GLU A 141 -0.54 8.74 14.55
N ARG A 142 -1.18 7.78 13.86
CA ARG A 142 -0.80 7.41 12.48
C ARG A 142 -0.91 8.59 11.53
N ARG A 143 -1.98 9.38 11.60
CA ARG A 143 -2.13 10.57 10.77
C ARG A 143 -1.01 11.58 10.99
N ARG A 144 -0.59 11.80 12.26
CA ARG A 144 0.54 12.69 12.58
C ARG A 144 1.85 12.17 12.01
N LEU A 145 2.08 10.85 12.07
CA LEU A 145 3.29 10.23 11.53
C LEU A 145 3.31 10.31 9.99
N SER A 146 2.21 9.99 9.34
CA SER A 146 2.06 10.09 7.89
C SER A 146 2.30 11.52 7.39
N ALA A 147 1.71 12.51 8.04
CA ALA A 147 1.93 13.91 7.70
C ALA A 147 3.41 14.35 7.84
N ARG A 148 4.15 13.79 8.81
CA ARG A 148 5.58 14.08 8.97
C ARG A 148 6.46 13.43 7.91
N LEU A 149 6.07 12.24 7.43
CA LEU A 149 6.81 11.55 6.36
C LEU A 149 6.63 12.29 5.03
N ASN A 150 5.40 12.66 4.69
CA ASN A 150 5.11 13.43 3.46
C ASN A 150 5.75 14.83 3.44
N TYR A 151 6.16 15.38 4.59
CA TYR A 151 6.85 16.68 4.67
C TYR A 151 8.37 16.58 4.44
N LYS A 152 8.94 15.36 4.43
CA LYS A 152 10.38 15.15 4.18
C LYS A 152 10.72 14.89 2.71
N ASP A 153 9.72 14.70 1.87
CA ASP A 153 9.87 14.41 0.43
C ASP A 153 9.61 15.66 -0.45
N ILE A 154 9.59 16.88 0.15
CA ILE A 154 9.62 18.19 -0.49
C ILE A 154 10.96 18.85 -0.14
#